data_e4ed0603557bcd49e4610620e92c2f6a
#
_entry.id   e4ed0603557bcd49e4610620e92c2f6a
#
_cell.length_a   1.000
_cell.length_b   1.000
_cell.length_c   1.000
_cell.angle_alpha   90.00
_cell.angle_beta   90.00
_cell.angle_gamma   90.00
#
_symmetry.space_group_name_H-M   'P 1'
#
loop_
_entity.id
_entity.type
_entity.pdbx_description
1 polymer ?
#
loop_
_entity_poly.entity_id
_entity_poly.type
_entity_poly.pdbx_seq_one_letter_code
_entity_poly.pdbx_strand_id
1 'polypeptide(L)'
;MTTEWAVVAAAEQFTLDPRNSGELTFTVSNPGNAPDTVVFDVAPGDGSQRAWFTVAEPQRVVPGQGSVSFLVKLAVPAGTPPRRYDMTGFAYSANTAPEESSRSSGRVTYEVRAVAPPRRTPWLWIAAAAALVLVVVTVGVVLLTRDDTPAPGEPRVVTVEAESLVEAAAVESPRKSGAVVVAQPNCCGVTWSGDKQLFFQGLAIGDQVTVTVQIPADGTWRFAAVRTMSFDYANTVFTIDGAQVGGAFLGFSQTVRKTEFLDVGTVRLTKGPHRVTLAVVGKTQGTNRYFAGVDEIRFTEIVAQAVAR
;
A
#
# COMPACT_ATOMS: atom_id res chain seq x y z
N MET A 1 -18.47 29.74 23.54
CA MET A 1 -17.56 29.12 24.53
C MET A 1 -16.64 28.22 23.75
N THR A 2 -15.37 28.60 23.63
CA THR A 2 -14.34 27.77 22.96
C THR A 2 -14.05 26.55 23.81
N THR A 3 -14.21 25.36 23.26
CA THR A 3 -13.84 24.11 23.95
C THR A 3 -12.34 24.10 24.15
N GLU A 4 -11.89 24.06 25.39
CA GLU A 4 -10.47 24.06 25.74
C GLU A 4 -9.99 22.61 25.88
N TRP A 5 -9.55 21.99 24.77
CA TRP A 5 -9.04 20.61 24.75
C TRP A 5 -7.91 20.41 25.75
N ALA A 6 -7.86 19.24 26.37
CA ALA A 6 -6.66 18.76 27.07
C ALA A 6 -6.05 17.62 26.26
N VAL A 7 -4.76 17.76 25.92
CA VAL A 7 -4.01 16.76 25.14
C VAL A 7 -2.87 16.25 25.98
N VAL A 8 -2.81 14.92 26.20
CA VAL A 8 -1.81 14.28 27.04
C VAL A 8 -1.17 13.11 26.29
N ALA A 9 0.14 13.05 26.23
CA ALA A 9 0.88 11.91 25.73
C ALA A 9 0.97 10.82 26.81
N ALA A 10 0.90 9.56 26.44
CA ALA A 10 1.04 8.43 27.37
C ALA A 10 2.45 8.36 27.99
N ALA A 11 3.46 8.98 27.36
CA ALA A 11 4.81 9.11 27.90
C ALA A 11 5.50 10.35 27.32
N GLU A 12 6.36 10.98 28.11
CA GLU A 12 7.20 12.11 27.67
C GLU A 12 8.43 11.65 26.87
N GLN A 13 8.78 10.38 27.02
CA GLN A 13 9.85 9.73 26.28
C GLN A 13 9.48 8.30 25.94
N PHE A 14 9.78 7.85 24.73
CA PHE A 14 9.58 6.46 24.34
C PHE A 14 10.75 5.92 23.53
N THR A 15 10.88 4.60 23.51
CA THR A 15 11.97 3.89 22.85
C THR A 15 11.50 3.32 21.53
N LEU A 16 12.29 3.52 20.46
CA LEU A 16 12.08 2.90 19.18
C LEU A 16 12.61 1.46 19.16
N ASP A 17 12.03 0.63 18.33
CA ASP A 17 12.52 -0.71 18.03
C ASP A 17 13.86 -0.68 17.26
N PRO A 18 14.52 -1.83 17.03
CA PRO A 18 15.79 -1.87 16.27
C PRO A 18 15.69 -1.38 14.81
N ARG A 19 14.47 -1.23 14.27
CA ARG A 19 14.22 -0.67 12.94
C ARG A 19 13.89 0.82 12.98
N ASN A 20 14.06 1.46 14.14
CA ASN A 20 13.69 2.85 14.40
C ASN A 20 12.19 3.13 14.17
N SER A 21 11.34 2.16 14.52
CA SER A 21 9.88 2.31 14.53
C SER A 21 9.32 2.25 15.95
N GLY A 22 8.18 2.87 16.17
CA GLY A 22 7.52 2.86 17.48
C GLY A 22 6.10 3.39 17.43
N GLU A 23 5.39 3.22 18.52
CA GLU A 23 4.01 3.67 18.68
C GLU A 23 3.84 4.41 19.99
N LEU A 24 3.05 5.49 19.98
CA LEU A 24 2.69 6.25 21.16
C LEU A 24 1.23 6.66 21.11
N THR A 25 0.56 6.55 22.24
CA THR A 25 -0.85 6.97 22.37
C THR A 25 -0.94 8.36 22.97
N PHE A 26 -1.82 9.18 22.40
CA PHE A 26 -2.23 10.48 22.95
C PHE A 26 -3.69 10.41 23.34
N THR A 27 -4.04 11.00 24.49
CA THR A 27 -5.41 11.12 24.93
C THR A 27 -5.85 12.57 24.81
N VAL A 28 -6.98 12.78 24.16
CA VAL A 28 -7.61 14.10 24.01
C VAL A 28 -8.92 14.11 24.81
N SER A 29 -9.06 15.05 25.70
CA SER A 29 -10.23 15.21 26.56
C SER A 29 -10.99 16.47 26.21
N ASN A 30 -12.32 16.35 26.23
CA ASN A 30 -13.25 17.45 26.04
C ASN A 30 -13.82 17.87 27.43
N PRO A 31 -13.37 18.96 28.03
CA PRO A 31 -13.90 19.43 29.29
C PRO A 31 -15.26 20.18 29.14
N GLY A 32 -15.71 20.41 27.93
CA GLY A 32 -17.03 20.98 27.65
C GLY A 32 -18.16 19.99 27.92
N ASN A 33 -19.38 20.49 28.05
CA ASN A 33 -20.57 19.65 28.32
C ASN A 33 -21.21 19.07 27.05
N ALA A 34 -20.87 19.61 25.87
CA ALA A 34 -21.40 19.15 24.59
C ALA A 34 -20.35 18.33 23.83
N PRO A 35 -20.76 17.31 23.05
CA PRO A 35 -19.85 16.60 22.19
C PRO A 35 -19.29 17.53 21.11
N ASP A 36 -18.01 17.34 20.74
CA ASP A 36 -17.38 18.07 19.65
C ASP A 36 -16.49 17.13 18.83
N THR A 37 -16.24 17.48 17.58
CA THR A 37 -15.36 16.72 16.69
C THR A 37 -13.96 17.30 16.78
N VAL A 38 -13.02 16.48 17.24
CA VAL A 38 -11.60 16.85 17.32
C VAL A 38 -10.83 16.31 16.14
N VAL A 39 -9.91 17.14 15.65
CA VAL A 39 -8.84 16.73 14.72
C VAL A 39 -7.54 16.69 15.52
N PHE A 40 -6.85 15.56 15.46
CA PHE A 40 -5.55 15.35 16.11
C PHE A 40 -4.46 15.21 15.06
N ASP A 41 -3.34 15.89 15.28
CA ASP A 41 -2.15 15.76 14.42
C ASP A 41 -0.86 15.86 15.25
N VAL A 42 0.29 15.61 14.61
CA VAL A 42 1.61 15.66 15.22
C VAL A 42 2.46 16.71 14.54
N ALA A 43 2.95 17.66 15.31
CA ALA A 43 3.99 18.59 14.90
C ALA A 43 5.36 17.96 15.09
N PRO A 44 6.19 17.83 14.04
CA PRO A 44 7.56 17.38 14.17
C PRO A 44 8.39 18.44 14.91
N GLY A 45 9.28 18.00 15.80
CA GLY A 45 10.27 18.86 16.43
C GLY A 45 11.53 19.00 15.58
N ASP A 46 12.62 19.51 16.19
CA ASP A 46 13.85 19.80 15.47
C ASP A 46 14.44 18.57 14.77
N GLY A 47 14.55 18.65 13.44
CA GLY A 47 15.08 17.60 12.57
C GLY A 47 14.16 16.41 12.35
N SER A 48 13.00 16.34 13.01
CA SER A 48 11.94 15.40 12.69
C SER A 48 11.21 15.84 11.42
N GLN A 49 10.53 14.90 10.74
CA GLN A 49 9.74 15.20 9.55
C GLN A 49 8.30 14.70 9.74
N ARG A 50 7.33 15.47 9.27
CA ARG A 50 5.91 15.10 9.37
C ARG A 50 5.61 13.73 8.75
N ALA A 51 6.31 13.37 7.67
CA ALA A 51 6.16 12.10 6.97
C ALA A 51 6.53 10.86 7.82
N TRP A 52 7.24 11.03 8.94
CA TRP A 52 7.59 9.91 9.83
C TRP A 52 6.42 9.48 10.71
N PHE A 53 5.40 10.34 10.87
CA PHE A 53 4.29 10.14 11.80
C PHE A 53 3.01 9.80 11.03
N THR A 54 2.31 8.77 11.48
CA THR A 54 1.01 8.36 10.96
C THR A 54 0.01 8.29 12.10
N VAL A 55 -1.12 8.95 11.94
CA VAL A 55 -2.28 8.87 12.86
C VAL A 55 -3.37 8.11 12.13
N ALA A 56 -3.80 6.96 12.66
CA ALA A 56 -4.72 6.06 11.96
C ALA A 56 -6.11 6.70 11.72
N GLU A 57 -6.66 7.37 12.73
CA GLU A 57 -7.96 8.02 12.68
C GLU A 57 -7.82 9.45 13.24
N PRO A 58 -7.37 10.42 12.42
CA PRO A 58 -7.00 11.74 12.92
C PRO A 58 -8.20 12.58 13.34
N GLN A 59 -9.43 12.18 13.00
CA GLN A 59 -10.64 12.91 13.36
C GLN A 59 -11.64 11.99 14.06
N ARG A 60 -12.08 12.41 15.27
CA ARG A 60 -13.02 11.64 16.11
C ARG A 60 -13.96 12.56 16.87
N VAL A 61 -15.16 12.06 17.16
CA VAL A 61 -16.11 12.74 18.06
C VAL A 61 -15.72 12.43 19.51
N VAL A 62 -15.57 13.47 20.32
CA VAL A 62 -15.30 13.38 21.75
C VAL A 62 -16.57 13.81 22.50
N PRO A 63 -17.18 12.91 23.29
CA PRO A 63 -18.34 13.27 24.12
C PRO A 63 -18.02 14.44 25.07
N GLY A 64 -19.03 15.20 25.47
CA GLY A 64 -18.85 16.17 26.54
C GLY A 64 -18.38 15.47 27.83
N GLN A 65 -17.41 16.05 28.53
CA GLN A 65 -16.74 15.48 29.70
C GLN A 65 -16.05 14.13 29.42
N GLY A 66 -15.84 13.79 28.14
CA GLY A 66 -15.25 12.52 27.70
C GLY A 66 -13.84 12.65 27.14
N SER A 67 -13.23 11.51 26.80
CA SER A 67 -11.91 11.45 26.21
C SER A 67 -11.85 10.41 25.10
N VAL A 68 -10.95 10.60 24.13
CA VAL A 68 -10.62 9.61 23.11
C VAL A 68 -9.11 9.49 22.97
N SER A 69 -8.65 8.32 22.56
CA SER A 69 -7.21 8.06 22.37
C SER A 69 -6.84 8.00 20.90
N PHE A 70 -5.70 8.58 20.53
CA PHE A 70 -5.12 8.55 19.20
C PHE A 70 -3.81 7.79 19.23
N LEU A 71 -3.68 6.77 18.38
CA LEU A 71 -2.44 6.03 18.20
C LEU A 71 -1.60 6.70 17.11
N VAL A 72 -0.42 7.14 17.49
CA VAL A 72 0.60 7.66 16.57
C VAL A 72 1.63 6.59 16.31
N LYS A 73 1.83 6.23 15.06
CA LYS A 73 2.90 5.37 14.60
C LYS A 73 4.04 6.23 14.08
N LEU A 74 5.26 5.93 14.53
CA LEU A 74 6.49 6.57 14.08
C LEU A 74 7.33 5.56 13.31
N ALA A 75 7.75 5.92 12.09
CA ALA A 75 8.69 5.16 11.29
C ALA A 75 9.77 6.11 10.75
N VAL A 76 10.96 6.01 11.31
CA VAL A 76 12.09 6.87 10.93
C VAL A 76 12.87 6.23 9.78
N PRO A 77 13.08 6.93 8.65
CA PRO A 77 13.80 6.39 7.49
C PRO A 77 15.21 5.94 7.83
N ALA A 78 15.69 4.90 7.14
CA ALA A 78 17.06 4.44 7.23
C ALA A 78 18.04 5.57 6.81
N GLY A 79 19.16 5.69 7.51
CA GLY A 79 20.14 6.75 7.27
C GLY A 79 19.87 8.07 8.00
N THR A 80 18.78 8.18 8.75
CA THR A 80 18.57 9.33 9.66
C THR A 80 19.68 9.37 10.71
N PRO A 81 20.30 10.52 10.96
CA PRO A 81 21.37 10.65 11.94
C PRO A 81 20.95 10.17 13.33
N PRO A 82 21.79 9.35 14.01
CA PRO A 82 21.48 8.87 15.35
C PRO A 82 21.58 10.02 16.36
N ARG A 83 20.45 10.42 16.91
CA ARG A 83 20.34 11.44 17.97
C ARG A 83 18.96 11.40 18.62
N ARG A 84 18.75 12.24 19.61
CA ARG A 84 17.42 12.53 20.13
C ARG A 84 16.66 13.47 19.21
N TYR A 85 15.41 13.12 19.03
CA TYR A 85 14.40 13.88 18.30
C TYR A 85 13.21 14.12 19.20
N ASP A 86 12.34 15.03 18.79
CA ASP A 86 11.11 15.31 19.50
C ASP A 86 9.92 15.49 18.56
N MET A 87 8.75 15.41 19.15
CA MET A 87 7.46 15.70 18.52
C MET A 87 6.49 16.27 19.55
N THR A 88 5.39 16.88 19.08
CA THR A 88 4.31 17.38 19.91
C THR A 88 2.99 16.96 19.28
N GLY A 89 2.12 16.30 20.04
CA GLY A 89 0.75 16.05 19.63
C GLY A 89 -0.10 17.33 19.83
N PHE A 90 -0.96 17.64 18.89
CA PHE A 90 -1.90 18.75 19.04
C PHE A 90 -3.28 18.39 18.53
N ALA A 91 -4.30 18.99 19.14
CA ALA A 91 -5.68 18.78 18.81
C ALA A 91 -6.42 20.12 18.68
N TYR A 92 -7.38 20.18 17.77
CA TYR A 92 -8.25 21.34 17.57
C TYR A 92 -9.66 20.87 17.17
N SER A 93 -10.66 21.75 17.37
CA SER A 93 -12.03 21.48 16.95
C SER A 93 -12.15 21.53 15.42
N ALA A 94 -12.81 20.55 14.82
CA ALA A 94 -13.14 20.56 13.39
C ALA A 94 -14.15 21.68 13.02
N ASN A 95 -14.81 22.26 14.03
CA ASN A 95 -15.88 23.26 13.87
C ASN A 95 -15.41 24.70 14.14
N THR A 96 -14.14 24.89 14.53
CA THR A 96 -13.59 26.21 14.89
C THR A 96 -12.21 26.35 14.21
N ALA A 97 -11.79 27.60 13.93
CA ALA A 97 -10.47 27.83 13.36
C ALA A 97 -9.37 27.22 14.24
N PRO A 98 -8.39 26.51 13.66
CA PRO A 98 -7.32 25.85 14.42
C PRO A 98 -6.57 26.81 15.36
N GLU A 99 -6.39 28.05 14.95
CA GLU A 99 -5.71 29.11 15.72
C GLU A 99 -6.40 29.45 17.04
N GLU A 100 -7.72 29.26 17.09
CA GLU A 100 -8.53 29.57 18.27
C GLU A 100 -8.71 28.40 19.23
N SER A 101 -8.66 27.18 18.71
CA SER A 101 -9.01 25.96 19.47
C SER A 101 -7.84 24.97 19.68
N SER A 102 -6.67 25.22 19.08
CA SER A 102 -5.55 24.30 19.16
C SER A 102 -4.95 24.20 20.56
N ARG A 103 -4.68 22.97 21.01
CA ARG A 103 -3.97 22.65 22.26
C ARG A 103 -2.95 21.55 22.00
N SER A 104 -1.82 21.62 22.70
CA SER A 104 -0.71 20.68 22.53
C SER A 104 -0.46 19.85 23.77
N SER A 105 0.13 18.65 23.57
CA SER A 105 0.47 17.68 24.62
C SER A 105 1.74 18.01 25.41
N GLY A 106 2.47 19.04 25.04
CA GLY A 106 3.88 19.14 25.45
C GLY A 106 4.79 18.30 24.55
N ARG A 107 6.09 18.41 24.80
CA ARG A 107 7.13 17.78 24.00
C ARG A 107 7.30 16.30 24.40
N VAL A 108 7.34 15.42 23.40
CA VAL A 108 7.68 14.00 23.55
C VAL A 108 8.99 13.72 22.84
N THR A 109 9.93 13.05 23.50
CA THR A 109 11.25 12.76 22.98
C THR A 109 11.42 11.28 22.61
N TYR A 110 12.20 11.00 21.57
CA TYR A 110 12.59 9.65 21.16
C TYR A 110 14.02 9.63 20.63
N GLU A 111 14.68 8.48 20.71
CA GLU A 111 16.06 8.32 20.29
C GLU A 111 16.15 7.45 19.04
N VAL A 112 16.72 8.01 17.97
CA VAL A 112 17.08 7.27 16.76
C VAL A 112 18.47 6.67 16.98
N ARG A 113 18.59 5.34 16.82
CA ARG A 113 19.84 4.62 16.99
C ARG A 113 20.53 4.41 15.65
N ALA A 114 21.87 4.38 15.68
CA ALA A 114 22.63 3.95 14.52
C ALA A 114 22.29 2.48 14.23
N VAL A 115 21.75 2.22 13.04
CA VAL A 115 21.63 0.86 12.54
C VAL A 115 23.05 0.38 12.26
N ALA A 116 23.53 -0.60 13.03
CA ALA A 116 24.88 -1.15 12.83
C ALA A 116 24.98 -1.66 11.38
N PRO A 117 26.03 -1.28 10.63
CA PRO A 117 26.22 -1.82 9.29
C PRO A 117 26.32 -3.35 9.39
N PRO A 118 25.76 -4.10 8.43
CA PRO A 118 25.85 -5.56 8.45
C PRO A 118 27.32 -5.94 8.55
N ARG A 119 27.63 -6.76 9.55
CA ARG A 119 29.00 -7.26 9.74
C ARG A 119 29.44 -7.92 8.44
N ARG A 120 30.53 -7.40 7.85
CA ARG A 120 31.14 -8.02 6.67
C ARG A 120 31.56 -9.43 7.05
N THR A 121 30.80 -10.41 6.60
CA THR A 121 31.13 -11.82 6.73
C THR A 121 32.40 -12.09 5.91
N PRO A 122 33.40 -12.80 6.42
CA PRO A 122 34.60 -13.16 5.66
C PRO A 122 34.21 -13.87 4.37
N TRP A 123 34.84 -13.53 3.28
CA TRP A 123 34.57 -14.01 1.91
C TRP A 123 34.44 -15.55 1.80
N LEU A 124 35.14 -16.34 2.63
CA LEU A 124 35.04 -17.80 2.64
C LEU A 124 33.64 -18.32 3.03
N TRP A 125 32.89 -17.57 3.87
CA TRP A 125 31.49 -17.88 4.19
C TRP A 125 30.54 -17.42 3.10
N ILE A 126 30.92 -16.39 2.33
CA ILE A 126 30.16 -15.91 1.17
C ILE A 126 30.23 -16.96 0.04
N ALA A 127 31.37 -17.63 -0.17
CA ALA A 127 31.49 -18.68 -1.17
C ALA A 127 30.65 -19.91 -0.78
N ALA A 128 30.59 -20.29 0.50
CA ALA A 128 29.76 -21.39 0.99
C ALA A 128 28.25 -21.03 0.97
N ALA A 129 27.91 -19.77 1.32
CA ALA A 129 26.55 -19.27 1.25
C ALA A 129 26.09 -19.08 -0.20
N ALA A 130 26.98 -18.65 -1.11
CA ALA A 130 26.66 -18.55 -2.54
C ALA A 130 26.41 -19.93 -3.17
N ALA A 131 27.14 -20.98 -2.76
CA ALA A 131 26.88 -22.34 -3.18
C ALA A 131 25.53 -22.86 -2.64
N LEU A 132 25.19 -22.54 -1.38
CA LEU A 132 23.91 -22.92 -0.78
C LEU A 132 22.74 -22.14 -1.41
N VAL A 133 22.93 -20.83 -1.65
CA VAL A 133 21.94 -19.99 -2.35
C VAL A 133 21.79 -20.44 -3.80
N LEU A 134 22.87 -20.85 -4.48
CA LEU A 134 22.78 -21.41 -5.83
C LEU A 134 22.02 -22.73 -5.85
N VAL A 135 22.20 -23.57 -4.83
CA VAL A 135 21.43 -24.83 -4.67
C VAL A 135 19.98 -24.53 -4.30
N VAL A 136 19.70 -23.58 -3.40
CA VAL A 136 18.34 -23.17 -3.03
C VAL A 136 17.67 -22.43 -4.19
N VAL A 137 18.39 -21.59 -4.92
CA VAL A 137 17.87 -20.92 -6.13
C VAL A 137 17.69 -21.93 -7.27
N THR A 138 18.62 -22.89 -7.48
CA THR A 138 18.42 -23.94 -8.48
C THR A 138 17.32 -24.92 -8.07
N VAL A 139 17.20 -25.30 -6.82
CA VAL A 139 16.09 -26.12 -6.32
C VAL A 139 14.79 -25.31 -6.29
N GLY A 140 14.83 -24.03 -5.90
CA GLY A 140 13.69 -23.12 -5.99
C GLY A 140 13.28 -22.84 -7.44
N VAL A 141 14.23 -22.59 -8.33
CA VAL A 141 13.99 -22.47 -9.78
C VAL A 141 13.53 -23.81 -10.38
N VAL A 142 14.07 -24.95 -9.97
CA VAL A 142 13.61 -26.27 -10.42
C VAL A 142 12.24 -26.64 -9.81
N LEU A 143 11.90 -26.16 -8.60
CA LEU A 143 10.55 -26.33 -8.02
C LEU A 143 9.54 -25.31 -8.57
N LEU A 144 10.02 -24.10 -8.95
CA LEU A 144 9.23 -23.06 -9.62
C LEU A 144 9.21 -23.23 -11.14
N THR A 145 10.21 -23.91 -11.72
CA THR A 145 10.28 -24.36 -13.11
C THR A 145 10.14 -25.89 -13.20
N ARG A 146 9.38 -26.51 -12.31
CA ARG A 146 8.72 -27.74 -12.76
C ARG A 146 7.95 -27.28 -13.97
N ASP A 147 8.51 -27.64 -15.13
CA ASP A 147 7.77 -27.68 -16.35
C ASP A 147 6.60 -28.67 -16.12
N ASP A 148 5.54 -28.16 -15.51
CA ASP A 148 4.22 -28.64 -15.82
C ASP A 148 4.00 -28.19 -17.26
N THR A 149 4.79 -28.80 -18.18
CA THR A 149 4.51 -28.69 -19.60
C THR A 149 3.12 -29.30 -19.73
N PRO A 150 2.09 -28.47 -19.95
CA PRO A 150 0.73 -28.97 -20.03
C PRO A 150 0.72 -30.10 -21.07
N ALA A 151 -0.06 -31.13 -20.82
CA ALA A 151 -0.25 -32.18 -21.83
C ALA A 151 -0.62 -31.53 -23.16
N PRO A 152 -0.22 -32.06 -24.31
CA PRO A 152 -0.53 -31.47 -25.59
C PRO A 152 -2.04 -31.15 -25.70
N GLY A 153 -2.40 -29.85 -25.75
CA GLY A 153 -3.80 -29.39 -25.80
C GLY A 153 -4.32 -28.77 -24.50
N GLU A 154 -3.59 -28.79 -23.37
CA GLU A 154 -3.98 -28.06 -22.16
C GLU A 154 -3.48 -26.60 -22.21
N PRO A 155 -4.35 -25.62 -21.88
CA PRO A 155 -3.93 -24.22 -21.84
C PRO A 155 -2.96 -23.94 -20.69
N ARG A 156 -1.88 -23.22 -20.96
CA ARG A 156 -0.99 -22.71 -19.90
C ARG A 156 -1.72 -21.61 -19.12
N VAL A 157 -1.49 -21.59 -17.81
CA VAL A 157 -2.05 -20.57 -16.91
C VAL A 157 -0.91 -19.93 -16.14
N VAL A 158 -0.85 -18.60 -16.14
CA VAL A 158 0.04 -17.80 -15.32
C VAL A 158 -0.81 -17.01 -14.35
N THR A 159 -0.71 -17.27 -13.06
CA THR A 159 -1.35 -16.48 -12.00
C THR A 159 -0.28 -15.80 -11.17
N VAL A 160 -0.45 -14.53 -10.88
CA VAL A 160 0.52 -13.72 -10.14
C VAL A 160 -0.23 -12.93 -9.06
N GLU A 161 0.24 -13.04 -7.83
CA GLU A 161 -0.17 -12.18 -6.73
C GLU A 161 0.32 -10.75 -7.01
N ALA A 162 -0.61 -9.81 -7.17
CA ALA A 162 -0.24 -8.48 -7.66
C ALA A 162 0.64 -7.70 -6.67
N GLU A 163 0.49 -7.92 -5.37
CA GLU A 163 1.34 -7.30 -4.34
C GLU A 163 2.79 -7.78 -4.39
N SER A 164 3.06 -8.97 -4.94
CA SER A 164 4.44 -9.46 -5.12
C SER A 164 5.24 -8.64 -6.12
N LEU A 165 4.55 -7.86 -6.96
CA LEU A 165 5.16 -7.03 -8.00
C LEU A 165 5.38 -5.57 -7.55
N VAL A 166 4.93 -5.20 -6.35
CA VAL A 166 4.94 -3.79 -5.87
C VAL A 166 6.35 -3.22 -5.75
N GLU A 167 7.32 -4.00 -5.29
CA GLU A 167 8.71 -3.50 -5.11
C GLU A 167 9.38 -3.10 -6.43
N ALA A 168 8.99 -3.75 -7.55
CA ALA A 168 9.50 -3.46 -8.88
C ALA A 168 8.54 -2.60 -9.71
N ALA A 169 7.43 -2.14 -9.13
CA ALA A 169 6.43 -1.37 -9.84
C ALA A 169 6.91 0.05 -10.13
N ALA A 170 6.61 0.53 -11.33
CA ALA A 170 6.83 1.93 -11.71
C ALA A 170 5.52 2.72 -11.56
N VAL A 171 5.57 3.85 -10.84
CA VAL A 171 4.45 4.78 -10.73
C VAL A 171 4.72 6.00 -11.58
N GLU A 172 3.81 6.30 -12.48
CA GLU A 172 3.85 7.50 -13.32
C GLU A 172 2.67 8.40 -12.99
N SER A 173 2.98 9.68 -12.79
CA SER A 173 2.01 10.70 -12.41
C SER A 173 2.21 11.94 -13.29
N PRO A 174 1.52 12.02 -14.44
CA PRO A 174 1.69 13.12 -15.40
C PRO A 174 1.46 14.51 -14.79
N ARG A 175 0.64 14.59 -13.73
CA ARG A 175 0.35 15.83 -13.00
C ARG A 175 1.23 16.04 -11.78
N LYS A 176 2.24 15.18 -11.57
CA LYS A 176 3.11 15.18 -10.36
C LYS A 176 2.28 15.14 -9.07
N SER A 177 1.22 14.34 -9.07
CA SER A 177 0.25 14.27 -7.98
C SER A 177 0.82 13.67 -6.70
N GLY A 178 1.94 12.90 -6.79
CA GLY A 178 2.50 12.16 -5.67
C GLY A 178 1.82 10.80 -5.43
N ALA A 179 1.23 10.22 -6.48
CA ALA A 179 0.66 8.86 -6.42
C ALA A 179 1.72 7.83 -5.98
N VAL A 180 1.28 6.83 -5.21
CA VAL A 180 2.15 5.75 -4.71
C VAL A 180 1.46 4.39 -4.82
N VAL A 181 2.25 3.32 -4.79
CA VAL A 181 1.76 1.95 -4.74
C VAL A 181 2.36 1.23 -3.53
N VAL A 182 1.56 0.43 -2.85
CA VAL A 182 1.97 -0.34 -1.69
C VAL A 182 1.33 -1.74 -1.68
N ALA A 183 1.97 -2.70 -1.03
CA ALA A 183 1.35 -3.98 -0.69
C ALA A 183 0.50 -3.77 0.57
N GLN A 184 -0.81 -3.68 0.41
CA GLN A 184 -1.76 -3.45 1.51
C GLN A 184 -2.18 -4.77 2.13
N PRO A 185 -1.98 -4.98 3.45
CA PRO A 185 -2.44 -6.18 4.14
C PRO A 185 -3.96 -6.20 4.26
N ASN A 186 -4.52 -7.38 4.56
CA ASN A 186 -5.94 -7.59 4.82
C ASN A 186 -6.52 -6.52 5.73
N CYS A 187 -7.62 -5.92 5.31
CA CYS A 187 -8.35 -4.90 6.06
C CYS A 187 -9.82 -4.86 5.66
N CYS A 188 -10.56 -4.06 6.39
CA CYS A 188 -11.88 -3.58 5.97
C CYS A 188 -12.91 -4.71 5.73
N GLY A 189 -12.72 -5.88 6.34
CA GLY A 189 -13.58 -7.05 6.19
C GLY A 189 -13.33 -7.86 4.91
N VAL A 190 -12.24 -7.59 4.19
CA VAL A 190 -11.84 -8.34 2.98
C VAL A 190 -10.54 -9.08 3.24
N THR A 191 -10.49 -10.34 2.83
CA THR A 191 -9.29 -11.17 2.79
C THR A 191 -8.87 -11.36 1.34
N TRP A 192 -7.69 -10.83 1.00
CA TRP A 192 -7.07 -11.00 -0.30
C TRP A 192 -6.25 -12.29 -0.37
N SER A 193 -5.93 -12.75 -1.55
CA SER A 193 -4.96 -13.82 -1.77
C SER A 193 -3.60 -13.38 -1.22
N GLY A 194 -2.78 -14.30 -0.72
CA GLY A 194 -1.50 -13.94 -0.09
C GLY A 194 -1.59 -12.95 1.09
N ASP A 195 -2.79 -12.73 1.66
CA ASP A 195 -3.08 -11.78 2.75
C ASP A 195 -2.81 -10.31 2.41
N LYS A 196 -2.66 -9.96 1.14
CA LYS A 196 -2.37 -8.60 0.66
C LYS A 196 -2.97 -8.34 -0.71
N GLN A 197 -2.99 -7.07 -1.10
CA GLN A 197 -3.26 -6.65 -2.47
C GLN A 197 -2.24 -5.60 -2.92
N LEU A 198 -2.04 -5.44 -4.21
CA LEU A 198 -1.48 -4.23 -4.78
C LEU A 198 -2.48 -3.09 -4.58
N PHE A 199 -2.14 -2.12 -3.75
CA PHE A 199 -2.95 -0.95 -3.49
C PHE A 199 -2.31 0.29 -4.12
N PHE A 200 -2.95 0.82 -5.15
CA PHE A 200 -2.53 2.03 -5.84
C PHE A 200 -3.29 3.25 -5.30
N GLN A 201 -2.56 4.17 -4.71
CA GLN A 201 -3.06 5.43 -4.19
C GLN A 201 -2.89 6.52 -5.25
N GLY A 202 -3.69 6.44 -6.31
CA GLY A 202 -3.78 7.50 -7.31
C GLY A 202 -4.40 8.77 -6.70
N LEU A 203 -4.00 9.93 -7.18
CA LEU A 203 -4.46 11.23 -6.72
C LEU A 203 -5.11 12.05 -7.84
N ALA A 204 -4.92 11.65 -9.10
CA ALA A 204 -5.48 12.34 -10.27
C ALA A 204 -5.77 11.38 -11.43
N ILE A 205 -6.64 11.82 -12.35
CA ILE A 205 -6.80 11.16 -13.64
C ILE A 205 -5.48 11.21 -14.41
N GLY A 206 -5.07 10.07 -14.93
CA GLY A 206 -3.81 9.86 -15.64
C GLY A 206 -2.70 9.28 -14.76
N ASP A 207 -2.87 9.22 -13.43
CA ASP A 207 -1.95 8.47 -12.57
C ASP A 207 -2.04 6.98 -12.91
N GLN A 208 -0.88 6.32 -12.95
CA GLN A 208 -0.80 4.92 -13.34
C GLN A 208 0.30 4.18 -12.60
N VAL A 209 0.10 2.88 -12.44
CA VAL A 209 1.10 1.95 -11.91
C VAL A 209 1.35 0.85 -12.93
N THR A 210 2.63 0.57 -13.21
CA THR A 210 3.07 -0.46 -14.15
C THR A 210 3.84 -1.54 -13.40
N VAL A 211 3.46 -2.78 -13.63
CA VAL A 211 4.16 -3.97 -13.15
C VAL A 211 4.63 -4.82 -14.34
N THR A 212 5.61 -5.69 -14.12
CA THR A 212 6.13 -6.58 -15.16
C THR A 212 5.73 -8.02 -14.86
N VAL A 213 5.12 -8.69 -15.83
CA VAL A 213 4.71 -10.10 -15.74
C VAL A 213 5.48 -10.91 -16.79
N GLN A 214 5.94 -12.12 -16.40
CA GLN A 214 6.64 -13.05 -17.30
C GLN A 214 5.64 -13.97 -17.99
N ILE A 215 5.65 -14.00 -19.31
CA ILE A 215 4.84 -14.89 -20.14
C ILE A 215 5.71 -16.03 -20.64
N PRO A 216 5.31 -17.31 -20.42
CA PRO A 216 6.18 -18.47 -20.66
C PRO A 216 6.32 -18.85 -22.13
N ALA A 217 5.41 -18.41 -23.00
CA ALA A 217 5.39 -18.77 -24.42
C ALA A 217 4.67 -17.75 -25.27
N ASP A 218 5.03 -17.70 -26.56
CA ASP A 218 4.28 -16.95 -27.57
C ASP A 218 2.86 -17.52 -27.70
N GLY A 219 1.87 -16.63 -27.78
CA GLY A 219 0.48 -17.11 -27.93
C GLY A 219 -0.54 -16.02 -27.83
N THR A 220 -1.80 -16.43 -27.87
CA THR A 220 -2.95 -15.58 -27.57
C THR A 220 -3.41 -15.92 -26.15
N TRP A 221 -3.51 -14.89 -25.31
CA TRP A 221 -3.78 -15.03 -23.90
C TRP A 221 -5.05 -14.28 -23.50
N ARG A 222 -5.91 -14.95 -22.72
CA ARG A 222 -7.00 -14.28 -22.01
C ARG A 222 -6.42 -13.66 -20.72
N PHE A 223 -6.63 -12.38 -20.56
CA PHE A 223 -6.21 -11.63 -19.39
C PHE A 223 -7.40 -11.40 -18.45
N ALA A 224 -7.26 -11.78 -17.19
CA ALA A 224 -8.25 -11.60 -16.14
C ALA A 224 -7.58 -11.08 -14.86
N ALA A 225 -8.35 -10.41 -14.01
CA ALA A 225 -7.85 -9.88 -12.74
C ALA A 225 -8.91 -9.95 -11.64
N VAL A 226 -8.49 -10.19 -10.40
CA VAL A 226 -9.28 -9.97 -9.20
C VAL A 226 -9.07 -8.54 -8.75
N ARG A 227 -10.14 -7.77 -8.62
CA ARG A 227 -10.11 -6.33 -8.36
C ARG A 227 -10.83 -5.99 -7.08
N THR A 228 -10.35 -5.00 -6.38
CA THR A 228 -11.04 -4.45 -5.20
C THR A 228 -11.92 -3.28 -5.62
N MET A 229 -13.07 -3.17 -4.99
CA MET A 229 -14.02 -2.06 -5.10
C MET A 229 -14.21 -1.41 -3.74
N SER A 230 -14.34 -0.08 -3.70
CA SER A 230 -14.53 0.70 -2.47
C SER A 230 -15.22 2.03 -2.78
N PHE A 231 -15.69 2.72 -1.73
CA PHE A 231 -16.30 4.05 -1.85
C PHE A 231 -15.33 5.15 -2.30
N ASP A 232 -14.04 4.89 -2.25
CA ASP A 232 -12.96 5.81 -2.61
C ASP A 232 -12.13 5.36 -3.83
N TYR A 233 -12.59 4.30 -4.55
CA TYR A 233 -11.88 3.75 -5.70
C TYR A 233 -12.33 4.35 -7.02
N ALA A 234 -11.34 4.60 -7.87
CA ALA A 234 -11.47 5.20 -9.18
C ALA A 234 -11.98 4.21 -10.26
N ASN A 235 -12.34 4.79 -11.40
CA ASN A 235 -12.48 4.02 -12.64
C ASN A 235 -11.10 3.88 -13.28
N THR A 236 -10.77 2.66 -13.68
CA THR A 236 -9.43 2.32 -14.17
C THR A 236 -9.49 1.44 -15.40
N VAL A 237 -8.45 1.52 -16.23
CA VAL A 237 -8.24 0.63 -17.38
C VAL A 237 -6.92 -0.10 -17.24
N PHE A 238 -6.81 -1.25 -17.88
CA PHE A 238 -5.54 -1.92 -18.08
C PHE A 238 -4.98 -1.63 -19.47
N THR A 239 -3.65 -1.48 -19.54
CA THR A 239 -2.91 -1.59 -20.80
C THR A 239 -1.85 -2.67 -20.65
N ILE A 240 -1.55 -3.38 -21.73
CA ILE A 240 -0.43 -4.32 -21.81
C ILE A 240 0.48 -3.85 -22.94
N ASP A 241 1.75 -3.59 -22.61
CA ASP A 241 2.75 -3.00 -23.49
C ASP A 241 2.26 -1.71 -24.18
N GLY A 242 1.48 -0.90 -23.45
CA GLY A 242 0.90 0.35 -23.94
C GLY A 242 -0.41 0.22 -24.72
N ALA A 243 -0.83 -0.99 -25.09
CA ALA A 243 -2.12 -1.21 -25.73
C ALA A 243 -3.22 -1.46 -24.71
N GLN A 244 -4.34 -0.73 -24.79
CA GLN A 244 -5.45 -0.94 -23.88
C GLN A 244 -6.09 -2.31 -24.10
N VAL A 245 -6.37 -3.02 -22.98
CA VAL A 245 -7.08 -4.30 -22.96
C VAL A 245 -8.38 -4.11 -22.20
N GLY A 246 -9.48 -4.43 -22.86
CA GLY A 246 -10.83 -4.31 -22.28
C GLY A 246 -11.30 -2.88 -22.06
N GLY A 247 -12.41 -2.77 -21.33
CA GLY A 247 -13.05 -1.52 -20.96
C GLY A 247 -12.65 -0.99 -19.60
N ALA A 248 -13.21 0.17 -19.23
CA ALA A 248 -13.01 0.73 -17.91
C ALA A 248 -13.73 -0.10 -16.83
N PHE A 249 -13.02 -0.41 -15.78
CA PHE A 249 -13.58 -0.98 -14.55
C PHE A 249 -14.07 0.14 -13.64
N LEU A 250 -15.30 0.03 -13.17
CA LEU A 250 -15.88 0.99 -12.23
C LEU A 250 -15.54 0.54 -10.80
N GLY A 251 -14.58 1.20 -10.17
CA GLY A 251 -14.07 0.80 -8.86
C GLY A 251 -14.99 1.14 -7.68
N PHE A 252 -16.05 1.93 -7.87
CA PHE A 252 -16.93 2.36 -6.79
C PHE A 252 -17.79 1.21 -6.25
N SER A 253 -17.85 1.12 -4.91
CA SER A 253 -18.81 0.33 -4.15
C SER A 253 -19.04 1.01 -2.80
N GLN A 254 -20.23 0.92 -2.22
CA GLN A 254 -20.51 1.47 -0.89
C GLN A 254 -19.71 0.78 0.24
N THR A 255 -19.33 -0.46 0.03
CA THR A 255 -18.51 -1.25 0.96
C THR A 255 -17.27 -1.78 0.25
N VAL A 256 -16.20 -2.02 1.01
CA VAL A 256 -15.01 -2.66 0.47
C VAL A 256 -15.34 -4.12 0.14
N ARG A 257 -15.04 -4.54 -1.08
CA ARG A 257 -15.22 -5.92 -1.55
C ARG A 257 -14.26 -6.23 -2.69
N LYS A 258 -13.87 -7.49 -2.82
CA LYS A 258 -13.16 -7.97 -3.99
C LYS A 258 -14.10 -8.66 -4.97
N THR A 259 -13.71 -8.69 -6.22
CA THR A 259 -14.41 -9.46 -7.28
C THR A 259 -13.87 -10.88 -7.32
N GLU A 260 -14.55 -11.73 -8.03
CA GLU A 260 -13.91 -12.92 -8.63
C GLU A 260 -13.00 -12.49 -9.78
N PHE A 261 -12.32 -13.47 -10.44
CA PHE A 261 -11.58 -13.16 -11.66
C PHE A 261 -12.52 -12.59 -12.73
N LEU A 262 -12.33 -11.33 -13.05
CA LEU A 262 -13.03 -10.66 -14.14
C LEU A 262 -12.19 -10.78 -15.40
N ASP A 263 -12.80 -11.30 -16.48
CA ASP A 263 -12.21 -11.28 -17.81
C ASP A 263 -12.05 -9.82 -18.26
N VAL A 264 -10.84 -9.41 -18.53
CA VAL A 264 -10.52 -8.06 -19.01
C VAL A 264 -10.48 -8.05 -20.54
N GLY A 265 -9.94 -9.09 -21.16
CA GLY A 265 -9.86 -9.21 -22.59
C GLY A 265 -8.80 -10.19 -23.07
N THR A 266 -8.55 -10.19 -24.37
CA THR A 266 -7.61 -11.08 -25.03
C THR A 266 -6.48 -10.28 -25.66
N VAL A 267 -5.24 -10.80 -25.54
CA VAL A 267 -4.04 -10.14 -26.06
C VAL A 267 -3.10 -11.18 -26.66
N ARG A 268 -2.37 -10.81 -27.71
CA ARG A 268 -1.29 -11.64 -28.27
C ARG A 268 0.02 -11.20 -27.62
N LEU A 269 0.72 -12.15 -26.99
CA LEU A 269 1.97 -11.90 -26.28
C LEU A 269 3.05 -12.84 -26.81
N THR A 270 4.29 -12.36 -26.72
CA THR A 270 5.49 -13.19 -26.95
C THR A 270 5.97 -13.80 -25.63
N LYS A 271 6.86 -14.76 -25.71
CA LYS A 271 7.56 -15.24 -24.51
C LYS A 271 8.44 -14.12 -23.95
N GLY A 272 8.37 -13.87 -22.65
CA GLY A 272 9.22 -12.90 -21.97
C GLY A 272 8.46 -11.92 -21.08
N PRO A 273 9.11 -10.80 -20.70
CA PRO A 273 8.52 -9.79 -19.82
C PRO A 273 7.53 -8.90 -20.59
N HIS A 274 6.38 -8.65 -19.99
CA HIS A 274 5.34 -7.74 -20.50
C HIS A 274 4.93 -6.74 -19.43
N ARG A 275 4.70 -5.50 -19.83
CA ARG A 275 4.30 -4.40 -18.93
C ARG A 275 2.79 -4.36 -18.82
N VAL A 276 2.27 -4.61 -17.63
CA VAL A 276 0.85 -4.47 -17.29
C VAL A 276 0.69 -3.16 -16.52
N THR A 277 -0.06 -2.23 -17.08
CA THR A 277 -0.29 -0.90 -16.48
C THR A 277 -1.75 -0.77 -16.08
N LEU A 278 -1.99 -0.34 -14.84
CA LEU A 278 -3.29 0.09 -14.33
C LEU A 278 -3.31 1.61 -14.30
N ALA A 279 -4.20 2.22 -15.07
CA ALA A 279 -4.32 3.67 -15.17
C ALA A 279 -5.67 4.18 -14.66
N VAL A 280 -5.66 5.29 -13.93
CA VAL A 280 -6.85 6.01 -13.49
C VAL A 280 -7.41 6.80 -14.66
N VAL A 281 -8.67 6.54 -15.03
CA VAL A 281 -9.34 7.22 -16.16
C VAL A 281 -10.53 8.09 -15.74
N GLY A 282 -10.96 7.98 -14.47
CA GLY A 282 -12.08 8.77 -13.97
C GLY A 282 -12.55 8.31 -12.60
N LYS A 283 -13.69 8.77 -12.20
CA LYS A 283 -14.42 8.32 -11.00
C LYS A 283 -15.91 8.28 -11.23
N THR A 284 -16.59 7.39 -10.52
CA THR A 284 -18.05 7.37 -10.41
C THR A 284 -18.50 8.50 -9.48
N GLN A 285 -19.70 9.03 -9.68
CA GLN A 285 -20.29 10.03 -8.78
C GLN A 285 -20.34 9.48 -7.34
N GLY A 286 -19.93 10.27 -6.37
CA GLY A 286 -19.81 9.87 -4.97
C GLY A 286 -18.41 9.39 -4.55
N THR A 287 -17.53 9.05 -5.50
CA THR A 287 -16.13 8.70 -5.21
C THR A 287 -15.33 9.96 -4.88
N ASN A 288 -14.67 9.99 -3.71
CA ASN A 288 -13.88 11.15 -3.25
C ASN A 288 -12.37 11.03 -3.56
N ARG A 289 -11.85 9.83 -3.88
CA ARG A 289 -10.44 9.56 -4.17
C ARG A 289 -10.25 8.86 -5.51
N TYR A 290 -9.00 8.56 -5.84
CA TYR A 290 -8.60 7.89 -7.09
C TYR A 290 -7.83 6.59 -6.81
N PHE A 291 -8.18 5.89 -5.73
CA PHE A 291 -7.53 4.65 -5.35
C PHE A 291 -7.93 3.49 -6.26
N ALA A 292 -7.11 2.45 -6.28
CA ALA A 292 -7.42 1.21 -6.96
C ALA A 292 -6.71 0.04 -6.27
N GLY A 293 -7.29 -1.16 -6.35
CA GLY A 293 -6.73 -2.38 -5.79
C GLY A 293 -6.80 -3.54 -6.77
N VAL A 294 -5.72 -4.31 -6.83
CA VAL A 294 -5.62 -5.55 -7.60
C VAL A 294 -5.08 -6.63 -6.66
N ASP A 295 -5.81 -7.71 -6.55
CA ASP A 295 -5.45 -8.89 -5.75
C ASP A 295 -4.57 -9.82 -6.59
N GLU A 296 -5.14 -10.38 -7.66
CA GLU A 296 -4.48 -11.33 -8.55
C GLU A 296 -4.60 -10.91 -10.01
N ILE A 297 -3.59 -11.28 -10.79
CA ILE A 297 -3.54 -11.15 -12.24
C ILE A 297 -3.40 -12.54 -12.85
N ARG A 298 -4.22 -12.87 -13.86
CA ARG A 298 -4.17 -14.19 -14.52
C ARG A 298 -4.12 -14.05 -16.04
N PHE A 299 -3.21 -14.80 -16.64
CA PHE A 299 -3.15 -15.04 -18.07
C PHE A 299 -3.42 -16.52 -18.34
N THR A 300 -4.41 -16.81 -19.20
CA THR A 300 -4.75 -18.16 -19.64
C THR A 300 -4.55 -18.26 -21.15
N GLU A 301 -3.71 -19.17 -21.58
CA GLU A 301 -3.43 -19.40 -23.00
C GLU A 301 -4.71 -19.88 -23.73
N ILE A 302 -4.98 -19.28 -24.87
CA ILE A 302 -6.06 -19.73 -25.75
C ILE A 302 -5.43 -20.71 -26.76
N VAL A 303 -5.56 -22.00 -26.50
CA VAL A 303 -5.16 -23.05 -27.45
C VAL A 303 -6.24 -23.28 -28.48
N ALA A 304 -5.88 -23.23 -29.76
CA ALA A 304 -6.80 -23.62 -30.81
C ALA A 304 -7.15 -25.12 -30.64
N GLN A 305 -8.41 -25.42 -30.42
CA GLN A 305 -8.85 -26.80 -30.44
C GLN A 305 -8.55 -27.38 -31.84
N ALA A 306 -7.73 -28.42 -31.88
CA ALA A 306 -7.55 -29.21 -33.11
C ALA A 306 -8.94 -29.79 -33.45
N VAL A 307 -9.56 -29.27 -34.49
CA VAL A 307 -10.77 -29.89 -35.05
C VAL A 307 -10.33 -31.27 -35.52
N ALA A 308 -10.73 -32.31 -34.78
CA ALA A 308 -10.56 -33.68 -35.24
C ALA A 308 -11.35 -33.84 -36.57
N ARG A 309 -10.64 -34.03 -37.66
CA ARG A 309 -11.20 -34.38 -38.96
C ARG A 309 -11.44 -35.89 -39.03
#